data_c6a845d6b1a4cda416c563089a23017e
#
_entry.id   c6a845d6b1a4cda416c563089a23017e
#
_cell.length_a   1.000
_cell.length_b   1.000
_cell.length_c   1.000
_cell.angle_alpha   90.00
_cell.angle_beta   90.00
_cell.angle_gamma   90.00
#
_symmetry.space_group_name_H-M   'P 1'
#
loop_
_entity.id
_entity.type
_entity.pdbx_description
1 polymer ?
#
loop_
_entity_poly.entity_id
_entity_poly.type
_entity_poly.pdbx_seq_one_letter_code
_entity_poly.pdbx_strand_id
1 'polypeptide(L)'
;MPKITFMGAGSTVFARNVLGDCMCTEALRGSELALYDIDPVRLAESRDILTAMNETKGGHARISAYLGAENRKEALRGADFVVNAIQVGGYDPCTITDFEIPKQFGLRQTIGDTLGIGGIMRALRTIPVLTDFARDMEEVCPDAWFLNYTNPMSMLTGYMLRY
;
A
#
# COMPACT_ATOMS: atom_id res chain seq x y z
N MET A 1 -11.31 4.15 -18.64
CA MET A 1 -9.90 3.91 -18.32
C MET A 1 -9.86 3.60 -16.83
N PRO A 2 -9.14 2.57 -16.41
CA PRO A 2 -9.18 2.15 -15.02
C PRO A 2 -8.50 3.18 -14.10
N LYS A 3 -9.00 3.27 -12.88
CA LYS A 3 -8.36 3.98 -11.78
C LYS A 3 -7.64 2.99 -10.87
N ILE A 4 -6.35 3.20 -10.67
CA ILE A 4 -5.50 2.38 -9.80
C ILE A 4 -5.09 3.26 -8.61
N THR A 5 -5.56 2.91 -7.43
CA THR A 5 -5.15 3.58 -6.19
C THR A 5 -4.05 2.79 -5.50
N PHE A 6 -2.92 3.43 -5.23
CA PHE A 6 -1.77 2.83 -4.55
C PHE A 6 -1.69 3.33 -3.11
N MET A 7 -2.02 2.47 -2.15
CA MET A 7 -1.99 2.74 -0.72
C MET A 7 -0.62 2.41 -0.15
N GLY A 8 0.07 3.39 0.41
CA GLY A 8 1.47 3.29 0.83
C GLY A 8 2.44 3.65 -0.30
N ALA A 9 2.09 4.66 -1.09
CA ALA A 9 2.87 5.11 -2.25
C ALA A 9 4.25 5.66 -1.88
N GLY A 10 4.50 5.99 -0.61
CA GLY A 10 5.84 6.30 -0.10
C GLY A 10 6.83 5.13 -0.16
N SER A 11 6.37 3.91 -0.50
CA SER A 11 7.24 2.81 -0.90
C SER A 11 7.75 3.03 -2.33
N THR A 12 8.65 4.01 -2.47
CA THR A 12 9.09 4.60 -3.75
C THR A 12 9.51 3.54 -4.79
N VAL A 13 10.31 2.54 -4.39
CA VAL A 13 10.79 1.49 -5.30
C VAL A 13 9.64 0.60 -5.77
N PHE A 14 8.75 0.21 -4.84
CA PHE A 14 7.66 -0.70 -5.16
C PHE A 14 6.57 0.01 -6.00
N ALA A 15 6.17 1.22 -5.59
CA ALA A 15 5.23 2.04 -6.37
C ALA A 15 5.76 2.30 -7.79
N ARG A 16 7.04 2.69 -7.92
CA ARG A 16 7.70 2.90 -9.21
C ARG A 16 7.65 1.65 -10.09
N ASN A 17 7.94 0.49 -9.55
CA ASN A 17 7.98 -0.75 -10.34
C ASN A 17 6.57 -1.13 -10.80
N VAL A 18 5.61 -1.24 -9.89
CA VAL A 18 4.24 -1.67 -10.21
C VAL A 18 3.55 -0.68 -11.15
N LEU A 19 3.58 0.61 -10.83
CA LEU A 19 2.91 1.62 -11.65
C LEU A 19 3.69 1.92 -12.94
N GLY A 20 5.00 1.76 -12.92
CA GLY A 20 5.85 1.83 -14.12
C GLY A 20 5.50 0.73 -15.13
N ASP A 21 5.25 -0.49 -14.66
CA ASP A 21 4.80 -1.61 -15.51
C ASP A 21 3.39 -1.34 -16.06
N CYS A 22 2.49 -0.75 -15.26
CA CYS A 22 1.18 -0.31 -15.75
C CYS A 22 1.31 0.71 -16.89
N MET A 23 2.21 1.69 -16.75
CA MET A 23 2.47 2.69 -17.81
C MET A 23 3.07 2.08 -19.08
N CYS A 24 3.75 0.93 -18.98
CA CYS A 24 4.30 0.19 -20.13
C CYS A 24 3.27 -0.73 -20.79
N THR A 25 2.19 -1.08 -20.11
CA THR A 25 1.16 -1.99 -20.58
C THR A 25 0.10 -1.24 -21.37
N GLU A 26 -0.13 -1.60 -22.63
CA GLU A 26 -1.04 -0.88 -23.53
C GLU A 26 -2.44 -0.69 -22.95
N ALA A 27 -2.99 -1.72 -22.31
CA ALA A 27 -4.33 -1.67 -21.70
C ALA A 27 -4.42 -0.78 -20.46
N LEU A 28 -3.28 -0.46 -19.80
CA LEU A 28 -3.21 0.27 -18.53
C LEU A 28 -2.53 1.63 -18.64
N ARG A 29 -1.78 1.88 -19.73
CA ARG A 29 -0.93 3.09 -19.87
C ARG A 29 -1.67 4.42 -19.68
N GLY A 30 -2.97 4.45 -19.95
CA GLY A 30 -3.80 5.64 -19.79
C GLY A 30 -4.59 5.69 -18.49
N SER A 31 -4.28 4.85 -17.52
CA SER A 31 -4.96 4.80 -16.22
C SER A 31 -4.86 6.11 -15.44
N GLU A 32 -5.82 6.32 -14.55
CA GLU A 32 -5.69 7.26 -13.46
C GLU A 32 -4.93 6.57 -12.32
N LEU A 33 -3.80 7.15 -11.91
CA LEU A 33 -2.94 6.65 -10.84
C LEU A 33 -3.08 7.57 -9.62
N ALA A 34 -3.79 7.09 -8.59
CA ALA A 34 -3.98 7.78 -7.34
C ALA A 34 -2.97 7.30 -6.30
N LEU A 35 -2.04 8.14 -5.92
CA LEU A 35 -0.98 7.84 -4.94
C LEU A 35 -1.44 8.31 -3.56
N TYR A 36 -1.51 7.40 -2.60
CA TYR A 36 -1.86 7.73 -1.23
C TYR A 36 -0.74 7.35 -0.26
N ASP A 37 -0.38 8.26 0.62
CA ASP A 37 0.53 8.02 1.75
C ASP A 37 0.26 9.00 2.90
N ILE A 38 0.78 8.67 4.08
CA ILE A 38 0.76 9.54 5.27
C ILE A 38 2.05 10.35 5.42
N ASP A 39 3.12 10.00 4.69
CA ASP A 39 4.40 10.70 4.69
C ASP A 39 4.47 11.68 3.52
N PRO A 40 4.50 13.00 3.78
CA PRO A 40 4.47 14.01 2.73
C PRO A 40 5.73 14.00 1.84
N VAL A 41 6.89 13.69 2.41
CA VAL A 41 8.15 13.70 1.66
C VAL A 41 8.20 12.52 0.70
N ARG A 42 7.95 11.32 1.20
CA ARG A 42 7.94 10.10 0.39
C ARG A 42 6.87 10.11 -0.68
N LEU A 43 5.69 10.65 -0.36
CA LEU A 43 4.61 10.79 -1.35
C LEU A 43 5.01 11.74 -2.49
N ALA A 44 5.64 12.87 -2.16
CA ALA A 44 6.12 13.83 -3.16
C ALA A 44 7.20 13.21 -4.05
N GLU A 45 8.19 12.52 -3.46
CA GLU A 45 9.24 11.81 -4.21
C GLU A 45 8.66 10.78 -5.18
N SER A 46 7.71 9.96 -4.73
CA SER A 46 7.05 8.95 -5.57
C SER A 46 6.27 9.60 -6.71
N ARG A 47 5.52 10.67 -6.43
CA ARG A 47 4.81 11.42 -7.46
C ARG A 47 5.77 11.97 -8.52
N ASP A 48 6.85 12.59 -8.10
CA ASP A 48 7.81 13.23 -9.01
C ASP A 48 8.51 12.20 -9.90
N ILE A 49 8.92 11.05 -9.34
CA ILE A 49 9.50 9.94 -10.09
C ILE A 49 8.50 9.39 -11.12
N LEU A 50 7.26 9.12 -10.69
CA LEU A 50 6.24 8.56 -11.58
C LEU A 50 5.82 9.55 -12.66
N THR A 51 5.77 10.85 -12.34
CA THR A 51 5.49 11.90 -13.34
C THR A 51 6.57 11.94 -14.40
N ALA A 52 7.85 11.96 -14.01
CA ALA A 52 8.96 11.94 -14.95
C ALA A 52 8.96 10.66 -15.82
N MET A 53 8.65 9.51 -15.22
CA MET A 53 8.49 8.25 -15.98
C MET A 53 7.34 8.32 -16.98
N ASN A 54 6.19 8.86 -16.58
CA ASN A 54 5.03 9.02 -17.45
C ASN A 54 5.36 9.90 -18.66
N GLU A 55 6.03 11.03 -18.44
CA GLU A 55 6.46 11.94 -19.51
C GLU A 55 7.36 11.22 -20.53
N THR A 56 8.34 10.44 -20.07
CA THR A 56 9.24 9.68 -20.96
C THR A 56 8.52 8.59 -21.74
N LYS A 57 7.32 8.17 -21.31
CA LYS A 57 6.48 7.14 -21.94
C LYS A 57 5.30 7.72 -22.76
N GLY A 58 5.29 9.02 -22.98
CA GLY A 58 4.29 9.71 -23.80
C GLY A 58 3.16 10.39 -23.02
N GLY A 59 3.23 10.43 -21.67
CA GLY A 59 2.32 11.21 -20.84
C GLY A 59 0.86 10.73 -20.83
N HIS A 60 0.62 9.43 -20.93
CA HIS A 60 -0.74 8.90 -21.06
C HIS A 60 -1.50 8.77 -19.76
N ALA A 61 -0.81 8.50 -18.64
CA ALA A 61 -1.43 8.33 -17.32
C ALA A 61 -1.73 9.69 -16.68
N ARG A 62 -2.78 9.72 -15.87
CA ARG A 62 -3.05 10.86 -14.96
C ARG A 62 -2.60 10.48 -13.56
N ILE A 63 -1.72 11.29 -12.96
CA ILE A 63 -1.14 11.02 -11.64
C ILE A 63 -1.65 12.06 -10.65
N SER A 64 -2.26 11.60 -9.56
CA SER A 64 -2.73 12.43 -8.46
C SER A 64 -2.16 11.91 -7.13
N ALA A 65 -1.86 12.82 -6.20
CA ALA A 65 -1.32 12.48 -4.88
C ALA A 65 -2.27 12.93 -3.77
N TYR A 66 -2.48 12.07 -2.79
CA TYR A 66 -3.39 12.26 -1.66
C TYR A 66 -2.65 12.00 -0.35
N LEU A 67 -2.48 13.04 0.45
CA LEU A 67 -1.74 12.98 1.70
C LEU A 67 -2.70 12.86 2.89
N GLY A 68 -2.39 11.94 3.80
CA GLY A 68 -3.05 11.86 5.10
C GLY A 68 -4.39 11.14 5.11
N ALA A 69 -4.82 10.74 6.31
CA ALA A 69 -6.03 9.93 6.47
C ALA A 69 -7.30 10.64 6.01
N GLU A 70 -7.35 11.95 6.08
CA GLU A 70 -8.45 12.80 5.65
C GLU A 70 -8.71 12.75 4.15
N ASN A 71 -7.69 12.46 3.35
CA ASN A 71 -7.79 12.38 1.90
C ASN A 71 -7.91 10.93 1.38
N ARG A 72 -7.96 9.94 2.28
CA ARG A 72 -7.99 8.52 1.92
C ARG A 72 -9.22 8.16 1.07
N LYS A 73 -10.40 8.61 1.45
CA LYS A 73 -11.63 8.38 0.67
C LYS A 73 -11.56 8.96 -0.74
N GLU A 74 -10.98 10.14 -0.88
CA GLU A 74 -10.83 10.76 -2.20
C GLU A 74 -9.83 10.00 -3.09
N ALA A 75 -8.74 9.48 -2.50
CA ALA A 75 -7.83 8.60 -3.22
C ALA A 75 -8.52 7.33 -3.72
N LEU A 76 -9.39 6.72 -2.88
CA LEU A 76 -10.10 5.48 -3.17
C LEU A 76 -11.32 5.68 -4.09
N ARG A 77 -11.96 6.85 -4.10
CA ARG A 77 -13.22 7.11 -4.80
C ARG A 77 -13.17 6.67 -6.26
N GLY A 78 -14.04 5.72 -6.61
CA GLY A 78 -14.16 5.20 -7.97
C GLY A 78 -12.94 4.42 -8.47
N ALA A 79 -12.12 3.89 -7.57
CA ALA A 79 -11.03 3.00 -7.95
C ALA A 79 -11.58 1.67 -8.51
N ASP A 80 -10.93 1.15 -9.55
CA ASP A 80 -11.15 -0.20 -10.07
C ASP A 80 -10.20 -1.19 -9.40
N PHE A 81 -8.99 -0.72 -9.06
CA PHE A 81 -7.95 -1.51 -8.39
C PHE A 81 -7.33 -0.72 -7.24
N VAL A 82 -7.21 -1.37 -6.09
CA VAL A 82 -6.52 -0.83 -4.91
C VAL A 82 -5.33 -1.71 -4.59
N VAL A 83 -4.13 -1.18 -4.77
CA VAL A 83 -2.88 -1.87 -4.41
C VAL A 83 -2.49 -1.43 -3.01
N ASN A 84 -2.43 -2.37 -2.08
CA ASN A 84 -2.07 -2.11 -0.70
C ASN A 84 -0.62 -2.52 -0.41
N ALA A 85 0.23 -1.54 -0.09
CA ALA A 85 1.64 -1.71 0.23
C ALA A 85 2.06 -0.90 1.48
N ILE A 86 1.12 -0.72 2.42
CA ILE A 86 1.38 0.03 3.65
C ILE A 86 2.32 -0.70 4.59
N GLN A 87 3.01 0.05 5.44
CA GLN A 87 3.76 -0.47 6.57
C GLN A 87 3.42 0.35 7.82
N VAL A 88 2.60 -0.23 8.69
CA VAL A 88 2.20 0.42 9.95
C VAL A 88 3.32 0.28 10.97
N GLY A 89 3.76 1.43 11.53
CA GLY A 89 4.77 1.51 12.59
C GLY A 89 6.22 1.58 12.10
N GLY A 90 6.45 1.53 10.79
CA GLY A 90 7.78 1.67 10.20
C GLY A 90 8.76 0.53 10.54
N TYR A 91 9.99 0.66 10.04
CA TYR A 91 11.08 -0.26 10.37
C TYR A 91 11.54 -0.03 11.83
N ASP A 92 11.88 1.19 12.17
CA ASP A 92 12.15 1.65 13.52
C ASP A 92 10.94 2.48 14.01
N PRO A 93 10.33 2.15 15.16
CA PRO A 93 10.74 1.11 16.12
C PRO A 93 10.08 -0.26 15.90
N CYS A 94 9.02 -0.37 15.09
CA CYS A 94 8.11 -1.51 15.19
C CYS A 94 8.68 -2.81 14.62
N THR A 95 9.32 -2.79 13.45
CA THR A 95 9.93 -4.02 12.90
C THR A 95 11.08 -4.49 13.80
N ILE A 96 11.90 -3.58 14.32
CA ILE A 96 12.97 -3.91 15.28
C ILE A 96 12.37 -4.58 16.51
N THR A 97 11.31 -4.03 17.07
CA THR A 97 10.61 -4.59 18.24
C THR A 97 10.05 -5.99 17.96
N ASP A 98 9.49 -6.21 16.77
CA ASP A 98 8.95 -7.51 16.34
C ASP A 98 10.03 -8.61 16.29
N PHE A 99 11.31 -8.25 16.16
CA PHE A 99 12.44 -9.16 16.25
C PHE A 99 13.01 -9.29 17.68
N GLU A 100 13.15 -8.18 18.38
CA GLU A 100 13.84 -8.15 19.68
C GLU A 100 13.00 -8.76 20.81
N ILE A 101 11.68 -8.60 20.82
CA ILE A 101 10.81 -9.22 21.83
C ILE A 101 10.90 -10.75 21.79
N PRO A 102 10.74 -11.44 20.65
CA PRO A 102 10.86 -12.90 20.61
C PRO A 102 12.22 -13.44 21.05
N LYS A 103 13.31 -12.70 20.81
CA LYS A 103 14.66 -13.08 21.28
C LYS A 103 14.73 -13.21 22.81
N GLN A 104 14.00 -12.37 23.55
CA GLN A 104 13.96 -12.44 25.03
C GLN A 104 13.36 -13.75 25.52
N PHE A 105 12.60 -14.45 24.68
CA PHE A 105 12.00 -15.75 24.94
C PHE A 105 12.73 -16.90 24.22
N GLY A 106 13.95 -16.66 23.74
CA GLY A 106 14.77 -17.65 23.07
C GLY A 106 14.38 -17.94 21.61
N LEU A 107 13.52 -17.15 21.02
CA LEU A 107 13.06 -17.31 19.63
C LEU A 107 13.89 -16.44 18.68
N ARG A 108 14.68 -17.08 17.82
CA ARG A 108 15.45 -16.40 16.76
C ARG A 108 14.65 -16.44 15.46
N GLN A 109 13.95 -15.35 15.18
CA GLN A 109 13.20 -15.21 13.93
C GLN A 109 14.11 -14.73 12.80
N THR A 110 13.92 -15.25 11.59
CA THR A 110 14.59 -14.80 10.36
C THR A 110 13.67 -13.97 9.49
N ILE A 111 12.36 -14.25 9.50
CA ILE A 111 11.33 -13.51 8.75
C ILE A 111 10.26 -13.06 9.77
N GLY A 112 10.56 -11.98 10.48
CA GLY A 112 9.72 -11.49 11.57
C GLY A 112 8.51 -10.64 11.12
N ASP A 113 8.42 -10.29 9.86
CA ASP A 113 7.31 -9.50 9.31
C ASP A 113 6.20 -10.35 8.69
N THR A 114 6.42 -11.66 8.51
CA THR A 114 5.51 -12.57 7.80
C THR A 114 5.02 -13.70 8.67
N LEU A 115 5.89 -14.33 9.44
CA LEU A 115 5.64 -15.55 10.21
C LEU A 115 5.95 -15.38 11.69
N GLY A 116 5.44 -16.32 12.49
CA GLY A 116 5.74 -16.39 13.93
C GLY A 116 5.19 -15.23 14.72
N ILE A 117 5.76 -14.99 15.89
CA ILE A 117 5.28 -13.98 16.85
C ILE A 117 5.42 -12.57 16.30
N GLY A 118 6.52 -12.25 15.63
CA GLY A 118 6.71 -10.93 15.00
C GLY A 118 5.67 -10.65 13.93
N GLY A 119 5.36 -11.65 13.09
CA GLY A 119 4.28 -11.54 12.10
C GLY A 119 2.91 -11.32 12.75
N ILE A 120 2.62 -12.01 13.87
CA ILE A 120 1.38 -11.81 14.63
C ILE A 120 1.31 -10.38 15.19
N MET A 121 2.37 -9.87 15.81
CA MET A 121 2.42 -8.51 16.35
C MET A 121 2.21 -7.47 15.24
N ARG A 122 2.85 -7.67 14.08
CA ARG A 122 2.67 -6.82 12.91
C ARG A 122 1.25 -6.88 12.35
N ALA A 123 0.63 -8.07 12.29
CA ALA A 123 -0.75 -8.21 11.86
C ALA A 123 -1.71 -7.44 12.79
N LEU A 124 -1.58 -7.65 14.11
CA LEU A 124 -2.42 -6.98 15.11
C LEU A 124 -2.32 -5.45 15.03
N ARG A 125 -1.15 -4.92 14.71
CA ARG A 125 -0.92 -3.49 14.52
C ARG A 125 -1.52 -2.97 13.21
N THR A 126 -1.52 -3.79 12.15
CA THR A 126 -1.93 -3.40 10.80
C THR A 126 -3.44 -3.55 10.58
N ILE A 127 -4.08 -4.55 11.18
CA ILE A 127 -5.51 -4.86 11.03
C ILE A 127 -6.42 -3.64 11.27
N PRO A 128 -6.27 -2.83 12.34
CA PRO A 128 -7.13 -1.67 12.54
C PRO A 128 -7.10 -0.69 11.37
N VAL A 129 -5.92 -0.44 10.81
CA VAL A 129 -5.76 0.45 9.65
C VAL A 129 -6.40 -0.15 8.40
N LEU A 130 -6.25 -1.47 8.18
CA LEU A 130 -6.93 -2.15 7.07
C LEU A 130 -8.43 -2.17 7.21
N THR A 131 -8.95 -2.28 8.44
CA THR A 131 -10.40 -2.19 8.71
C THR A 131 -10.95 -0.83 8.27
N ASP A 132 -10.22 0.23 8.55
CA ASP A 132 -10.62 1.57 8.10
C ASP A 132 -10.56 1.69 6.57
N PHE A 133 -9.57 1.06 5.92
CA PHE A 133 -9.50 1.01 4.45
C PHE A 133 -10.69 0.26 3.86
N ALA A 134 -11.04 -0.91 4.42
CA ALA A 134 -12.17 -1.71 3.98
C ALA A 134 -13.47 -0.91 4.04
N ARG A 135 -13.73 -0.24 5.17
CA ARG A 135 -14.92 0.60 5.34
C ARG A 135 -14.99 1.75 4.34
N ASP A 136 -13.85 2.41 4.11
CA ASP A 136 -13.81 3.47 3.10
C ASP A 136 -14.01 2.92 1.70
N MET A 137 -13.46 1.74 1.37
CA MET A 137 -13.66 1.08 0.07
C MET A 137 -15.12 0.67 -0.14
N GLU A 138 -15.78 0.09 0.86
CA GLU A 138 -17.21 -0.25 0.80
C GLU A 138 -18.07 0.97 0.47
N GLU A 139 -17.69 2.16 0.96
CA GLU A 139 -18.43 3.39 0.75
C GLU A 139 -18.17 4.01 -0.63
N VAL A 140 -16.91 4.00 -1.13
CA VAL A 140 -16.53 4.83 -2.29
C VAL A 140 -16.05 4.05 -3.51
N CYS A 141 -15.76 2.74 -3.37
CA CYS A 141 -15.36 1.86 -4.49
C CYS A 141 -15.65 0.37 -4.18
N PRO A 142 -16.94 0.00 -3.91
CA PRO A 142 -17.30 -1.35 -3.44
C PRO A 142 -16.96 -2.47 -4.43
N ASP A 143 -16.84 -2.16 -5.71
CA ASP A 143 -16.53 -3.15 -6.76
C ASP A 143 -15.03 -3.23 -7.07
N ALA A 144 -14.17 -2.49 -6.34
CA ALA A 144 -12.73 -2.49 -6.58
C ALA A 144 -12.06 -3.80 -6.18
N TRP A 145 -11.10 -4.23 -6.98
CA TRP A 145 -10.19 -5.31 -6.60
C TRP A 145 -9.17 -4.82 -5.59
N PHE A 146 -9.12 -5.46 -4.41
CA PHE A 146 -8.11 -5.20 -3.38
C PHE A 146 -6.92 -6.15 -3.53
N LEU A 147 -5.79 -5.62 -3.96
CA LEU A 147 -4.55 -6.36 -4.19
C LEU A 147 -3.58 -6.13 -3.04
N ASN A 148 -3.51 -7.09 -2.12
CA ASN A 148 -2.71 -6.94 -0.91
C ASN A 148 -1.27 -7.42 -1.09
N TYR A 149 -0.32 -6.51 -0.96
CA TYR A 149 1.13 -6.78 -0.93
C TYR A 149 1.75 -6.56 0.46
N THR A 150 0.94 -6.16 1.43
CA THR A 150 1.40 -5.91 2.80
C THR A 150 1.56 -7.21 3.57
N ASN A 151 2.69 -7.39 4.22
CA ASN A 151 2.93 -8.49 5.15
C ASN A 151 2.36 -8.19 6.56
N PRO A 152 1.94 -9.24 7.29
CA PRO A 152 1.88 -10.67 6.92
C PRO A 152 0.68 -10.98 6.02
N MET A 153 0.94 -11.26 4.76
CA MET A 153 -0.07 -11.34 3.71
C MET A 153 -1.22 -12.30 4.04
N SER A 154 -0.92 -13.52 4.50
CA SER A 154 -1.94 -14.54 4.78
C SER A 154 -2.88 -14.11 5.92
N MET A 155 -2.35 -13.50 6.98
CA MET A 155 -3.15 -13.03 8.11
C MET A 155 -4.04 -11.85 7.71
N LEU A 156 -3.46 -10.87 7.01
CA LEU A 156 -4.17 -9.66 6.60
C LEU A 156 -5.24 -9.96 5.54
N THR A 157 -4.89 -10.76 4.53
CA THR A 157 -5.85 -11.18 3.50
C THR A 157 -6.95 -12.07 4.10
N GLY A 158 -6.58 -13.00 4.97
CA GLY A 158 -7.55 -13.84 5.68
C GLY A 158 -8.51 -13.04 6.55
N TYR A 159 -8.03 -11.98 7.20
CA TYR A 159 -8.87 -11.05 7.94
C TYR A 159 -9.87 -10.34 7.02
N MET A 160 -9.40 -9.73 5.93
CA MET A 160 -10.24 -9.00 4.96
C MET A 160 -11.31 -9.87 4.27
N LEU A 161 -11.04 -11.19 4.12
CA LEU A 161 -12.01 -12.13 3.53
C LEU A 161 -13.06 -12.62 4.52
N ARG A 162 -12.84 -12.46 5.82
CA ARG A 162 -13.69 -13.01 6.86
C ARG A 162 -14.59 -11.97 7.54
N TYR A 163 -14.14 -10.77 7.67
CA TYR A 163 -14.78 -9.69 8.42
C TYR A 163 -15.05 -8.46 7.55
#